data_3eda1b0e3479a0ed8d3c1c18e5f757c4
#
_entry.id   3eda1b0e3479a0ed8d3c1c18e5f757c4
#
_cell.length_a   1.000
_cell.length_b   1.000
_cell.length_c   1.000
_cell.angle_alpha   90.00
_cell.angle_beta   90.00
_cell.angle_gamma   90.00
#
_symmetry.space_group_name_H-M   'P 1'
#
loop_
_entity.id
_entity.type
_entity.pdbx_description
1 polymer ?
#
loop_
_entity_poly.entity_id
_entity_poly.type
_entity_poly.pdbx_seq_one_letter_code
_entity_poly.pdbx_strand_id
1 'polypeptide(L)'
;MATLSLLDLTPLKQPSDYDRALLITAVNQQIAWQQQTALHRLQQAKAKRRTTVAIGSSRQSIAPATAATSVPSLVTLQYQIWSLQMGQQATQKLSSPSEVVKLFQRDGMDGRLLILGESGAGKTQTLLTLAGDLLKKSRTSIDPVPVLLDLSSWQGEPISRWAIAKLWELYRVPENCARTWIINAQLTFMLDGFDNLEVSQQRACATEIDTFLRGNVNQTLALCCHRQVMERSGILFHQFNGGVHLMPLVAQQVKDYATGLDQANLWKGIKASKVLQPLARSPFLLNCLAEFFDDQPVTSQSDLVQRFITHQLTAGNAPKKPFGPRDTQRYLTWLANYLQGRDRTFYIGSLDPSALVNSQRWLYRLLVGLVLGLLTGVFVHPMFGLAVGLLASQVDLEAYPYYRLSIASLTLNSGLSLLLRALIPGLLLALVLGGFAGFVAGRFGQGATGLTLGGLIGLGTGLILGCLFELRYGLQNSIQVRRYPNQDTLNAVRNLFFILLLLGLLLEVGLTLIRLGQAPGGDSPITGQLLGGVAATLLAFGLWASYTVQHVVIRFLLFVSRSTPLNYASFLNFAASQRLLQKVGGGYRFVHEQVREQFIKGGV
;
A
#
# COMPACT_ATOMS: atom_id res chain seq x y z
N MET A 1 3.03 -16.90 -30.82
CA MET A 1 3.53 -18.19 -30.29
C MET A 1 3.60 -18.04 -28.78
N ALA A 2 2.66 -18.67 -28.07
CA ALA A 2 2.56 -18.59 -26.62
C ALA A 2 3.60 -19.53 -25.99
N THR A 3 4.58 -18.97 -25.31
CA THR A 3 5.44 -19.74 -24.42
C THR A 3 4.63 -20.12 -23.18
N LEU A 4 4.08 -21.35 -23.19
CA LEU A 4 3.58 -22.02 -22.02
C LEU A 4 4.74 -22.17 -21.02
N SER A 5 4.72 -21.38 -19.95
CA SER A 5 5.64 -21.54 -18.83
C SER A 5 5.27 -22.84 -18.11
N LEU A 6 6.21 -23.76 -17.99
CA LEU A 6 6.13 -25.02 -17.24
C LEU A 6 5.83 -24.86 -15.73
N LEU A 7 5.47 -23.66 -15.28
CA LEU A 7 5.17 -23.28 -13.89
C LEU A 7 3.66 -23.31 -13.54
N ASP A 8 2.77 -23.60 -14.50
CA ASP A 8 1.31 -23.58 -14.27
C ASP A 8 0.72 -24.89 -13.73
N LEU A 9 1.55 -25.85 -13.33
CA LEU A 9 1.12 -27.18 -12.83
C LEU A 9 1.03 -27.30 -11.31
N THR A 10 1.14 -26.20 -10.55
CA THR A 10 0.83 -26.26 -9.11
C THR A 10 -0.69 -26.35 -8.94
N PRO A 11 -1.24 -27.42 -8.28
CA PRO A 11 -2.66 -27.51 -8.02
C PRO A 11 -3.10 -26.26 -7.25
N LEU A 12 -4.15 -25.58 -7.74
CA LEU A 12 -4.78 -24.41 -7.10
C LEU A 12 -5.11 -24.80 -5.65
N LYS A 13 -4.29 -24.33 -4.71
CA LYS A 13 -4.56 -24.51 -3.28
C LYS A 13 -5.86 -23.78 -2.99
N GLN A 14 -6.91 -24.52 -2.64
CA GLN A 14 -8.16 -23.91 -2.24
C GLN A 14 -7.92 -23.03 -1.01
N PRO A 15 -8.40 -21.76 -1.03
CA PRO A 15 -8.28 -20.87 0.11
C PRO A 15 -8.97 -21.48 1.33
N SER A 16 -8.30 -21.47 2.47
CA SER A 16 -8.87 -21.97 3.72
C SER A 16 -9.80 -20.91 4.36
N ASP A 17 -10.70 -21.36 5.24
CA ASP A 17 -11.50 -20.45 6.08
C ASP A 17 -10.62 -19.51 6.91
N TYR A 18 -9.42 -19.95 7.26
CA TYR A 18 -8.42 -19.14 7.95
C TYR A 18 -7.92 -17.98 7.07
N ASP A 19 -7.63 -18.22 5.78
CA ASP A 19 -7.22 -17.17 4.84
C ASP A 19 -8.33 -16.11 4.68
N ARG A 20 -9.59 -16.58 4.60
CA ARG A 20 -10.76 -15.70 4.55
C ARG A 20 -10.89 -14.84 5.82
N ALA A 21 -10.72 -15.42 7.00
CA ALA A 21 -10.77 -14.70 8.27
C ALA A 21 -9.66 -13.65 8.39
N LEU A 22 -8.45 -13.96 7.89
CA LEU A 22 -7.35 -13.01 7.80
C LEU A 22 -7.68 -11.83 6.87
N LEU A 23 -8.26 -12.09 5.69
CA LEU A 23 -8.68 -11.04 4.76
C LEU A 23 -9.75 -10.14 5.40
N ILE A 24 -10.78 -10.73 6.02
CA ILE A 24 -11.82 -9.98 6.75
C ILE A 24 -11.20 -9.06 7.81
N THR A 25 -10.23 -9.56 8.57
CA THR A 25 -9.52 -8.79 9.59
C THR A 25 -8.74 -7.63 8.96
N ALA A 26 -8.07 -7.88 7.84
CA ALA A 26 -7.30 -6.90 7.08
C ALA A 26 -8.18 -5.75 6.58
N VAL A 27 -9.27 -6.11 5.91
CA VAL A 27 -10.22 -5.14 5.37
C VAL A 27 -10.89 -4.34 6.48
N ASN A 28 -11.25 -5.00 7.60
CA ASN A 28 -11.83 -4.32 8.76
C ASN A 28 -10.89 -3.24 9.33
N GLN A 29 -9.61 -3.56 9.46
CA GLN A 29 -8.61 -2.60 9.91
C GLN A 29 -8.48 -1.42 8.93
N GLN A 30 -8.47 -1.68 7.64
CA GLN A 30 -8.39 -0.63 6.62
C GLN A 30 -9.60 0.31 6.69
N ILE A 31 -10.82 -0.24 6.76
CA ILE A 31 -12.05 0.55 6.88
C ILE A 31 -12.04 1.35 8.18
N ALA A 32 -11.71 0.72 9.31
CA ALA A 32 -11.67 1.38 10.61
C ALA A 32 -10.70 2.57 10.63
N TRP A 33 -9.51 2.42 10.08
CA TRP A 33 -8.53 3.52 9.98
C TRP A 33 -9.03 4.68 9.14
N GLN A 34 -9.68 4.39 8.01
CA GLN A 34 -10.22 5.42 7.14
C GLN A 34 -11.40 6.15 7.79
N GLN A 35 -12.26 5.44 8.53
CA GLN A 35 -13.40 6.02 9.25
C GLN A 35 -12.96 6.79 10.51
N GLN A 36 -12.04 6.26 11.32
CA GLN A 36 -11.52 6.94 12.52
C GLN A 36 -10.89 8.29 12.19
N THR A 37 -10.18 8.38 11.07
CA THR A 37 -9.57 9.64 10.64
C THR A 37 -10.63 10.70 10.35
N ALA A 38 -11.80 10.33 9.86
CA ALA A 38 -12.93 11.23 9.65
C ALA A 38 -13.60 11.66 10.97
N LEU A 39 -13.83 10.74 11.90
CA LEU A 39 -14.44 11.01 13.21
C LEU A 39 -13.53 11.84 14.14
N HIS A 40 -12.24 11.54 14.17
CA HIS A 40 -11.26 12.27 15.00
C HIS A 40 -11.16 13.75 14.62
N ARG A 41 -11.37 14.07 13.34
CA ARG A 41 -11.41 15.46 12.84
C ARG A 41 -12.52 16.28 13.49
N LEU A 42 -13.71 15.72 13.58
CA LEU A 42 -14.87 16.40 14.19
C LEU A 42 -14.73 16.58 15.70
N GLN A 43 -14.18 15.58 16.40
CA GLN A 43 -13.96 15.66 17.85
C GLN A 43 -12.89 16.66 18.23
N GLN A 44 -11.79 16.74 17.48
CA GLN A 44 -10.71 17.72 17.71
C GLN A 44 -11.14 19.15 17.38
N ALA A 45 -11.96 19.35 16.35
CA ALA A 45 -12.52 20.66 16.03
C ALA A 45 -13.37 21.20 17.21
N LYS A 46 -14.16 20.33 17.86
CA LYS A 46 -14.93 20.67 19.07
C LYS A 46 -14.03 20.95 20.29
N ALA A 47 -13.00 20.11 20.52
CA ALA A 47 -12.11 20.25 21.68
C ALA A 47 -11.29 21.54 21.63
N LYS A 48 -10.74 21.90 20.44
CA LYS A 48 -9.93 23.12 20.25
C LYS A 48 -10.75 24.40 20.52
N ARG A 49 -12.06 24.39 20.28
CA ARG A 49 -12.96 25.53 20.56
C ARG A 49 -13.34 25.65 22.01
N ARG A 50 -13.60 24.55 22.70
CA ARG A 50 -13.82 24.58 24.16
C ARG A 50 -12.64 25.21 24.89
N THR A 51 -11.40 24.97 24.42
CA THR A 51 -10.18 25.56 25.00
C THR A 51 -10.06 27.06 24.69
N THR A 52 -10.48 27.51 23.50
CA THR A 52 -10.43 28.93 23.13
C THR A 52 -11.49 29.77 23.83
N VAL A 53 -12.66 29.20 24.08
CA VAL A 53 -13.74 29.86 24.85
C VAL A 53 -13.43 29.86 26.34
N ALA A 54 -12.71 28.85 26.88
CA ALA A 54 -12.34 28.79 28.31
C ALA A 54 -11.22 29.74 28.71
N ILE A 55 -10.45 30.29 27.77
CA ILE A 55 -9.42 31.31 28.04
C ILE A 55 -10.04 32.72 28.24
N GLY A 56 -11.30 32.90 27.85
CA GLY A 56 -12.05 34.18 27.99
C GLY A 56 -12.94 34.31 29.24
N SER A 57 -13.11 33.26 30.06
CA SER A 57 -13.92 33.29 31.27
C SER A 57 -13.27 32.53 32.41
N SER A 58 -13.00 33.23 33.51
CA SER A 58 -12.39 32.76 34.75
C SER A 58 -13.00 31.50 35.36
N ARG A 59 -12.09 30.63 35.83
CA ARG A 59 -12.20 29.60 36.87
C ARG A 59 -13.61 29.16 37.26
N GLN A 60 -13.98 27.98 36.77
CA GLN A 60 -14.81 27.02 37.53
C GLN A 60 -14.39 25.58 37.22
N SER A 61 -14.30 24.78 38.28
CA SER A 61 -13.81 23.42 38.37
C SER A 61 -14.47 22.48 37.36
N ILE A 62 -13.67 21.72 36.62
CA ILE A 62 -14.14 20.70 35.66
C ILE A 62 -14.12 19.36 36.38
N ALA A 63 -15.31 18.83 36.70
CA ALA A 63 -15.52 17.42 37.00
C ALA A 63 -15.40 16.59 35.68
N PRO A 64 -14.92 15.34 35.71
CA PRO A 64 -14.84 14.50 34.53
C PRO A 64 -16.23 14.10 34.06
N ALA A 65 -16.66 14.62 32.93
CA ALA A 65 -17.94 14.27 32.31
C ALA A 65 -17.82 12.92 31.56
N THR A 66 -18.19 11.85 32.24
CA THR A 66 -18.67 10.61 31.64
C THR A 66 -20.10 10.84 31.17
N ALA A 67 -20.26 11.30 29.92
CA ALA A 67 -21.53 11.21 29.22
C ALA A 67 -21.23 11.02 27.74
N ALA A 68 -21.64 9.88 27.21
CA ALA A 68 -21.73 9.59 25.79
C ALA A 68 -22.73 10.56 25.13
N THR A 69 -22.27 11.78 24.85
CA THR A 69 -23.04 12.72 24.05
C THR A 69 -22.91 12.30 22.59
N SER A 70 -24.04 11.96 21.98
CA SER A 70 -24.20 11.70 20.56
C SER A 70 -23.37 12.67 19.74
N VAL A 71 -22.40 12.12 18.99
CA VAL A 71 -21.61 12.85 18.00
C VAL A 71 -22.62 13.47 17.04
N PRO A 72 -22.61 14.81 16.77
CA PRO A 72 -23.46 15.36 15.75
C PRO A 72 -23.09 14.65 14.47
N SER A 73 -24.10 14.03 13.85
CA SER A 73 -23.95 13.25 12.64
C SER A 73 -23.15 14.05 11.61
N LEU A 74 -22.18 13.40 11.01
CA LEU A 74 -21.65 13.77 9.70
C LEU A 74 -22.82 14.31 8.88
N VAL A 75 -22.58 15.36 8.10
CA VAL A 75 -23.59 15.94 7.21
C VAL A 75 -24.39 14.81 6.57
N THR A 76 -25.69 14.78 6.82
CA THR A 76 -26.57 13.75 6.25
C THR A 76 -26.55 13.89 4.75
N LEU A 77 -25.95 12.93 4.06
CA LEU A 77 -25.88 12.93 2.60
C LEU A 77 -27.24 12.52 2.04
N GLN A 78 -27.69 13.18 1.01
CA GLN A 78 -28.87 12.81 0.24
C GLN A 78 -28.43 12.10 -1.03
N TYR A 79 -29.10 11.03 -1.38
CA TYR A 79 -28.82 10.22 -2.57
C TYR A 79 -30.06 10.20 -3.46
N GLN A 80 -29.84 10.25 -4.76
CA GLN A 80 -30.88 10.04 -5.77
C GLN A 80 -30.57 8.73 -6.50
N ILE A 81 -31.55 7.83 -6.58
CA ILE A 81 -31.40 6.59 -7.35
C ILE A 81 -31.37 6.94 -8.84
N TRP A 82 -30.45 6.32 -9.54
CA TRP A 82 -30.32 6.44 -10.99
C TRP A 82 -30.43 5.05 -11.63
N SER A 83 -31.42 4.89 -12.53
CA SER A 83 -31.59 3.66 -13.30
C SER A 83 -31.03 3.86 -14.70
N LEU A 84 -30.06 3.01 -15.08
CA LEU A 84 -29.45 3.04 -16.41
C LEU A 84 -30.37 2.51 -17.49
N GLN A 85 -31.28 1.57 -17.16
CA GLN A 85 -32.16 0.92 -18.13
C GLN A 85 -33.31 1.78 -18.61
N MET A 86 -33.74 2.79 -17.85
CA MET A 86 -34.92 3.60 -18.20
C MET A 86 -34.59 5.01 -18.69
N GLY A 87 -33.32 5.46 -18.67
CA GLY A 87 -32.97 6.86 -19.01
C GLY A 87 -33.67 7.90 -18.13
N GLN A 88 -34.50 7.48 -17.18
CA GLN A 88 -35.27 8.32 -16.28
C GLN A 88 -34.66 8.36 -14.90
N GLN A 89 -34.52 9.56 -14.37
CA GLN A 89 -34.17 9.77 -12.96
C GLN A 89 -35.31 9.21 -12.11
N ALA A 90 -35.07 8.08 -11.44
CA ALA A 90 -36.00 7.63 -10.43
C ALA A 90 -36.08 8.70 -9.32
N THR A 91 -37.31 9.16 -9.03
CA THR A 91 -37.57 10.23 -8.07
C THR A 91 -37.35 9.84 -6.60
N GLN A 92 -36.92 8.62 -6.35
CA GLN A 92 -36.71 8.12 -4.97
C GLN A 92 -35.44 8.70 -4.39
N LYS A 93 -35.57 9.51 -3.34
CA LYS A 93 -34.46 10.02 -2.54
C LYS A 93 -34.19 9.06 -1.41
N LEU A 94 -32.90 8.75 -1.19
CA LEU A 94 -32.44 8.00 -0.04
C LEU A 94 -31.84 8.99 0.96
N SER A 95 -32.12 8.80 2.22
CA SER A 95 -31.73 9.73 3.30
C SER A 95 -30.62 9.17 4.19
N SER A 96 -30.29 7.89 4.04
CA SER A 96 -29.27 7.25 4.87
C SER A 96 -28.34 6.32 4.10
N PRO A 97 -27.07 6.17 4.53
CA PRO A 97 -26.14 5.21 3.95
C PRO A 97 -26.64 3.76 4.01
N SER A 98 -27.42 3.39 5.05
CA SER A 98 -28.00 2.04 5.19
C SER A 98 -29.02 1.72 4.09
N GLU A 99 -29.68 2.71 3.52
CA GLU A 99 -30.55 2.52 2.35
C GLU A 99 -29.76 2.21 1.08
N VAL A 100 -28.53 2.73 0.96
CA VAL A 100 -27.62 2.40 -0.15
C VAL A 100 -27.22 0.91 -0.08
N VAL A 101 -27.02 0.36 1.12
CA VAL A 101 -26.72 -1.07 1.32
C VAL A 101 -27.92 -1.93 0.87
N LYS A 102 -29.13 -1.54 1.26
CA LYS A 102 -30.37 -2.24 0.84
C LYS A 102 -30.52 -2.18 -0.68
N LEU A 103 -30.24 -1.03 -1.30
CA LEU A 103 -30.29 -0.88 -2.76
C LEU A 103 -29.27 -1.78 -3.44
N PHE A 104 -28.02 -1.83 -2.95
CA PHE A 104 -26.97 -2.68 -3.51
C PHE A 104 -27.36 -4.18 -3.51
N GLN A 105 -28.11 -4.61 -2.51
CA GLN A 105 -28.55 -6.00 -2.34
C GLN A 105 -29.96 -6.27 -2.93
N ARG A 106 -30.60 -5.27 -3.53
CA ARG A 106 -31.94 -5.41 -4.12
C ARG A 106 -31.89 -6.26 -5.38
N ASP A 107 -32.90 -7.11 -5.57
CA ASP A 107 -33.11 -7.83 -6.81
C ASP A 107 -33.15 -6.85 -8.00
N GLY A 108 -32.42 -7.16 -9.05
CA GLY A 108 -32.27 -6.29 -10.22
C GLY A 108 -31.09 -5.32 -10.16
N MET A 109 -30.42 -5.15 -9.00
CA MET A 109 -29.11 -4.47 -8.92
C MET A 109 -27.93 -5.44 -9.00
N ASP A 110 -28.15 -6.72 -8.70
CA ASP A 110 -27.20 -7.83 -8.80
C ASP A 110 -25.84 -7.56 -8.14
N GLY A 111 -25.84 -6.70 -7.09
CA GLY A 111 -24.62 -6.28 -6.42
C GLY A 111 -23.68 -5.43 -7.29
N ARG A 112 -24.21 -4.72 -8.31
CA ARG A 112 -23.44 -3.85 -9.21
C ARG A 112 -23.97 -2.42 -9.14
N LEU A 113 -23.21 -1.54 -8.45
CA LEU A 113 -23.68 -0.19 -8.11
C LEU A 113 -22.69 0.89 -8.53
N LEU A 114 -23.16 1.90 -9.24
CA LEU A 114 -22.43 3.14 -9.47
C LEU A 114 -22.70 4.14 -8.33
N ILE A 115 -21.64 4.72 -7.77
CA ILE A 115 -21.70 5.80 -6.78
C ILE A 115 -21.22 7.08 -7.47
N LEU A 116 -22.17 7.91 -7.87
CA LEU A 116 -21.94 9.12 -8.64
C LEU A 116 -21.95 10.35 -7.73
N GLY A 117 -21.18 11.36 -8.08
CA GLY A 117 -21.16 12.63 -7.35
C GLY A 117 -19.99 13.51 -7.73
N GLU A 118 -20.05 14.78 -7.35
CA GLU A 118 -18.97 15.72 -7.59
C GLU A 118 -17.75 15.49 -6.67
N SER A 119 -16.63 16.16 -6.98
CA SER A 119 -15.44 16.12 -6.13
C SER A 119 -15.78 16.69 -4.74
N GLY A 120 -15.45 15.93 -3.68
CA GLY A 120 -15.78 16.31 -2.30
C GLY A 120 -17.21 16.03 -1.86
N ALA A 121 -18.07 15.43 -2.70
CA ALA A 121 -19.45 15.07 -2.36
C ALA A 121 -19.57 13.95 -1.33
N GLY A 122 -18.50 13.15 -1.10
CA GLY A 122 -18.53 12.06 -0.14
C GLY A 122 -18.59 10.65 -0.75
N LYS A 123 -18.29 10.48 -2.04
CA LYS A 123 -18.27 9.16 -2.74
C LYS A 123 -17.49 8.10 -1.97
N THR A 124 -16.23 8.39 -1.66
CA THR A 124 -15.35 7.48 -0.89
C THR A 124 -15.95 7.12 0.48
N GLN A 125 -16.57 8.10 1.16
CA GLN A 125 -17.20 7.86 2.46
C GLN A 125 -18.41 6.93 2.33
N THR A 126 -19.22 7.11 1.31
CA THR A 126 -20.36 6.22 0.99
C THR A 126 -19.87 4.81 0.69
N LEU A 127 -18.82 4.67 -0.14
CA LEU A 127 -18.20 3.38 -0.46
C LEU A 127 -17.67 2.68 0.79
N LEU A 128 -17.00 3.41 1.71
CA LEU A 128 -16.49 2.88 2.97
C LEU A 128 -17.61 2.42 3.91
N THR A 129 -18.72 3.14 3.94
CA THR A 129 -19.88 2.76 4.75
C THR A 129 -20.52 1.49 4.19
N LEU A 130 -20.72 1.42 2.87
CA LEU A 130 -21.20 0.23 2.17
C LEU A 130 -20.28 -0.98 2.45
N ALA A 131 -18.97 -0.81 2.27
CA ALA A 131 -17.98 -1.86 2.56
C ALA A 131 -18.03 -2.32 4.02
N GLY A 132 -18.16 -1.40 4.97
CA GLY A 132 -18.25 -1.72 6.40
C GLY A 132 -19.50 -2.54 6.74
N ASP A 133 -20.64 -2.23 6.16
CA ASP A 133 -21.88 -2.96 6.41
C ASP A 133 -21.89 -4.33 5.71
N LEU A 134 -21.36 -4.44 4.50
CA LEU A 134 -21.15 -5.73 3.83
C LEU A 134 -20.15 -6.61 4.60
N LEU A 135 -19.08 -6.03 5.14
CA LEU A 135 -18.09 -6.76 5.92
C LEU A 135 -18.68 -7.36 7.20
N LYS A 136 -19.62 -6.65 7.87
CA LYS A 136 -20.34 -7.20 9.03
C LYS A 136 -21.10 -8.49 8.67
N LYS A 137 -21.73 -8.53 7.50
CA LYS A 137 -22.42 -9.72 6.99
C LYS A 137 -21.45 -10.84 6.62
N SER A 138 -20.37 -10.53 5.92
CA SER A 138 -19.35 -11.52 5.52
C SER A 138 -18.66 -12.23 6.70
N ARG A 139 -18.76 -11.71 7.93
CA ARG A 139 -18.25 -12.35 9.15
C ARG A 139 -19.12 -13.52 9.64
N THR A 140 -20.41 -13.47 9.38
CA THR A 140 -21.40 -14.42 9.91
C THR A 140 -21.97 -15.34 8.82
N SER A 141 -21.65 -15.05 7.55
CA SER A 141 -22.18 -15.76 6.38
C SER A 141 -21.09 -16.00 5.33
N ILE A 142 -21.42 -16.80 4.31
CA ILE A 142 -20.54 -17.07 3.16
C ILE A 142 -20.52 -15.89 2.16
N ASP A 143 -21.17 -14.78 2.47
CA ASP A 143 -21.25 -13.60 1.60
C ASP A 143 -19.87 -13.10 1.15
N PRO A 144 -19.74 -12.56 -0.08
CA PRO A 144 -18.48 -12.06 -0.60
C PRO A 144 -17.82 -11.01 0.30
N VAL A 145 -16.49 -11.08 0.44
CA VAL A 145 -15.72 -10.14 1.27
C VAL A 145 -15.48 -8.85 0.48
N PRO A 146 -15.89 -7.67 0.99
CA PRO A 146 -15.62 -6.40 0.32
C PRO A 146 -14.13 -6.06 0.37
N VAL A 147 -13.51 -5.75 -0.77
CA VAL A 147 -12.10 -5.35 -0.88
C VAL A 147 -12.00 -3.97 -1.52
N LEU A 148 -11.27 -3.06 -0.86
CA LEU A 148 -11.12 -1.66 -1.29
C LEU A 148 -9.92 -1.53 -2.20
N LEU A 149 -10.13 -1.19 -3.47
CA LEU A 149 -9.08 -1.05 -4.49
C LEU A 149 -9.13 0.34 -5.13
N ASP A 150 -7.96 0.91 -5.42
CA ASP A 150 -7.79 2.23 -6.00
C ASP A 150 -7.40 2.12 -7.48
N LEU A 151 -8.29 2.57 -8.38
CA LEU A 151 -8.07 2.52 -9.83
C LEU A 151 -7.05 3.54 -10.35
N SER A 152 -6.64 4.52 -9.55
CA SER A 152 -5.73 5.58 -10.02
C SER A 152 -4.37 5.10 -10.51
N SER A 153 -4.00 3.87 -10.19
CA SER A 153 -2.75 3.22 -10.66
C SER A 153 -2.96 2.20 -11.78
N TRP A 154 -4.16 2.05 -12.31
CA TRP A 154 -4.43 1.12 -13.42
C TRP A 154 -3.77 1.61 -14.72
N GLN A 155 -3.10 0.72 -15.45
CA GLN A 155 -2.26 1.05 -16.60
C GLN A 155 -2.65 0.33 -17.91
N GLY A 156 -3.86 -0.24 -17.96
CA GLY A 156 -4.37 -0.88 -19.20
C GLY A 156 -4.39 -2.41 -19.18
N GLU A 157 -3.95 -3.03 -18.09
CA GLU A 157 -4.01 -4.48 -17.91
C GLU A 157 -5.44 -4.98 -17.63
N PRO A 158 -5.75 -6.27 -17.89
CA PRO A 158 -7.05 -6.84 -17.54
C PRO A 158 -7.37 -6.65 -16.05
N ILE A 159 -8.62 -6.26 -15.72
CA ILE A 159 -9.07 -5.95 -14.35
C ILE A 159 -8.81 -7.11 -13.39
N SER A 160 -8.98 -8.36 -13.82
CA SER A 160 -8.68 -9.53 -12.99
C SER A 160 -7.21 -9.62 -12.59
N ARG A 161 -6.29 -9.38 -13.54
CA ARG A 161 -4.85 -9.40 -13.30
C ARG A 161 -4.43 -8.24 -12.40
N TRP A 162 -4.93 -7.05 -12.68
CA TRP A 162 -4.71 -5.87 -11.85
C TRP A 162 -5.23 -6.08 -10.42
N ALA A 163 -6.43 -6.61 -10.25
CA ALA A 163 -7.02 -6.87 -8.94
C ALA A 163 -6.20 -7.89 -8.15
N ILE A 164 -5.69 -8.96 -8.78
CA ILE A 164 -4.79 -9.94 -8.14
C ILE A 164 -3.52 -9.24 -7.64
N ALA A 165 -2.89 -8.41 -8.47
CA ALA A 165 -1.69 -7.66 -8.08
C ALA A 165 -1.99 -6.70 -6.91
N LYS A 166 -3.15 -6.02 -6.92
CA LYS A 166 -3.56 -5.13 -5.82
C LYS A 166 -3.94 -5.87 -4.53
N LEU A 167 -4.59 -7.02 -4.62
CA LEU A 167 -4.86 -7.88 -3.47
C LEU A 167 -3.55 -8.34 -2.81
N TRP A 168 -2.55 -8.66 -3.60
CA TRP A 168 -1.21 -8.94 -3.12
C TRP A 168 -0.55 -7.71 -2.49
N GLU A 169 -0.59 -6.57 -3.16
CA GLU A 169 0.04 -5.34 -2.67
C GLU A 169 -0.55 -4.87 -1.34
N LEU A 170 -1.89 -4.83 -1.23
CA LEU A 170 -2.60 -4.24 -0.09
C LEU A 170 -2.79 -5.23 1.06
N TYR A 171 -3.17 -6.47 0.76
CA TYR A 171 -3.61 -7.45 1.74
C TYR A 171 -2.69 -8.67 1.82
N ARG A 172 -1.69 -8.76 0.94
CA ARG A 172 -0.78 -9.91 0.84
C ARG A 172 -1.51 -11.23 0.56
N VAL A 173 -2.56 -11.15 -0.23
CA VAL A 173 -3.29 -12.33 -0.67
C VAL A 173 -2.47 -13.06 -1.73
N PRO A 174 -2.11 -14.34 -1.54
CA PRO A 174 -1.41 -15.12 -2.56
C PRO A 174 -2.17 -15.17 -3.88
N GLU A 175 -1.45 -15.15 -5.00
CA GLU A 175 -2.05 -15.11 -6.34
C GLU A 175 -3.07 -16.22 -6.55
N ASN A 176 -2.74 -17.46 -6.15
CA ASN A 176 -3.64 -18.61 -6.28
C ASN A 176 -4.93 -18.42 -5.47
N CYS A 177 -4.85 -17.90 -4.24
CA CYS A 177 -6.02 -17.59 -3.43
C CYS A 177 -6.86 -16.48 -4.06
N ALA A 178 -6.21 -15.39 -4.52
CA ALA A 178 -6.90 -14.28 -5.16
C ALA A 178 -7.63 -14.72 -6.43
N ARG A 179 -6.97 -15.51 -7.27
CA ARG A 179 -7.54 -16.10 -8.50
C ARG A 179 -8.77 -16.96 -8.19
N THR A 180 -8.67 -17.87 -7.21
CA THR A 180 -9.79 -18.74 -6.78
C THR A 180 -10.96 -17.92 -6.24
N TRP A 181 -10.70 -16.90 -5.40
CA TRP A 181 -11.76 -16.03 -4.86
C TRP A 181 -12.45 -15.20 -5.94
N ILE A 182 -11.72 -14.75 -6.97
CA ILE A 182 -12.30 -14.01 -8.09
C ILE A 182 -13.18 -14.93 -8.94
N ILE A 183 -12.67 -16.12 -9.32
CA ILE A 183 -13.43 -17.10 -10.13
C ILE A 183 -14.73 -17.52 -9.42
N ASN A 184 -14.69 -17.72 -8.11
CA ASN A 184 -15.83 -18.14 -7.32
C ASN A 184 -16.70 -16.94 -6.82
N ALA A 185 -16.46 -15.72 -7.29
CA ALA A 185 -17.16 -14.50 -6.89
C ALA A 185 -17.22 -14.30 -5.35
N GLN A 186 -16.18 -14.71 -4.62
CA GLN A 186 -16.11 -14.61 -3.16
C GLN A 186 -15.63 -13.24 -2.66
N LEU A 187 -15.37 -12.31 -3.57
CA LEU A 187 -14.98 -10.92 -3.30
C LEU A 187 -16.02 -9.95 -3.84
N THR A 188 -16.25 -8.86 -3.13
CA THR A 188 -16.97 -7.68 -3.64
C THR A 188 -15.95 -6.57 -3.89
N PHE A 189 -15.80 -6.13 -5.13
CA PHE A 189 -14.86 -5.07 -5.44
C PHE A 189 -15.44 -3.69 -5.11
N MET A 190 -14.77 -2.96 -4.24
CA MET A 190 -15.06 -1.58 -3.88
C MET A 190 -14.04 -0.67 -4.58
N LEU A 191 -14.37 -0.20 -5.79
CA LEU A 191 -13.48 0.55 -6.65
C LEU A 191 -13.64 2.06 -6.45
N ASP A 192 -12.53 2.73 -6.16
CA ASP A 192 -12.47 4.20 -6.07
C ASP A 192 -11.34 4.73 -6.98
N GLY A 193 -11.30 6.03 -7.23
CA GLY A 193 -10.20 6.66 -7.98
C GLY A 193 -10.33 6.62 -9.49
N PHE A 194 -11.43 6.18 -10.06
CA PHE A 194 -11.67 6.20 -11.51
C PHE A 194 -11.49 7.60 -12.13
N ASP A 195 -11.90 8.63 -11.41
CA ASP A 195 -11.81 10.02 -11.84
C ASP A 195 -10.36 10.54 -12.00
N ASN A 196 -9.39 9.84 -11.37
CA ASN A 196 -7.98 10.22 -11.38
C ASN A 196 -7.19 9.62 -12.56
N LEU A 197 -7.81 8.73 -13.31
CA LEU A 197 -7.24 8.21 -14.55
C LEU A 197 -7.22 9.29 -15.62
N GLU A 198 -6.27 9.23 -16.54
CA GLU A 198 -6.29 10.06 -17.73
C GLU A 198 -7.52 9.77 -18.58
N VAL A 199 -8.01 10.76 -19.33
CA VAL A 199 -9.25 10.63 -20.13
C VAL A 199 -9.19 9.45 -21.11
N SER A 200 -8.04 9.18 -21.70
CA SER A 200 -7.78 8.03 -22.57
C SER A 200 -7.93 6.70 -21.81
N GLN A 201 -7.38 6.64 -20.61
CA GLN A 201 -7.41 5.46 -19.75
C GLN A 201 -8.81 5.23 -19.15
N GLN A 202 -9.59 6.29 -18.88
CA GLN A 202 -10.94 6.14 -18.34
C GLN A 202 -11.86 5.30 -19.26
N ARG A 203 -11.81 5.54 -20.59
CA ARG A 203 -12.58 4.74 -21.55
C ARG A 203 -12.12 3.28 -21.58
N ALA A 204 -10.81 3.07 -21.65
CA ALA A 204 -10.24 1.72 -21.65
C ALA A 204 -10.60 0.97 -20.35
N CYS A 205 -10.48 1.63 -19.19
CA CYS A 205 -10.82 1.05 -17.90
C CYS A 205 -12.31 0.68 -17.80
N ALA A 206 -13.21 1.54 -18.29
CA ALA A 206 -14.64 1.26 -18.31
C ALA A 206 -14.97 0.03 -19.17
N THR A 207 -14.35 -0.08 -20.35
CA THR A 207 -14.50 -1.25 -21.24
C THR A 207 -13.98 -2.52 -20.58
N GLU A 208 -12.84 -2.44 -19.90
CA GLU A 208 -12.25 -3.58 -19.17
C GLU A 208 -13.11 -4.01 -17.98
N ILE A 209 -13.69 -3.07 -17.23
CA ILE A 209 -14.63 -3.37 -16.13
C ILE A 209 -15.87 -4.08 -16.70
N ASP A 210 -16.47 -3.56 -17.79
CA ASP A 210 -17.62 -4.20 -18.42
C ASP A 210 -17.28 -5.61 -18.95
N THR A 211 -16.10 -5.78 -19.55
CA THR A 211 -15.62 -7.08 -20.04
C THR A 211 -15.41 -8.06 -18.88
N PHE A 212 -14.81 -7.60 -17.79
CA PHE A 212 -14.63 -8.40 -16.58
C PHE A 212 -15.96 -8.85 -15.98
N LEU A 213 -16.94 -7.95 -15.84
CA LEU A 213 -18.27 -8.25 -15.29
C LEU A 213 -19.09 -9.15 -16.21
N ARG A 214 -18.92 -9.03 -17.53
CA ARG A 214 -19.57 -9.92 -18.51
C ARG A 214 -19.04 -11.33 -18.42
N GLY A 215 -17.74 -11.49 -18.23
CA GLY A 215 -17.08 -12.81 -18.04
C GLY A 215 -17.33 -13.43 -16.66
N ASN A 216 -17.76 -12.63 -15.67
CA ASN A 216 -17.98 -13.05 -14.28
C ASN A 216 -19.36 -12.58 -13.79
N VAL A 217 -20.41 -13.28 -14.21
CA VAL A 217 -21.83 -12.87 -14.03
C VAL A 217 -22.18 -12.65 -12.55
N ASN A 218 -21.66 -13.48 -11.65
CA ASN A 218 -21.95 -13.42 -10.21
C ASN A 218 -21.06 -12.42 -9.46
N GLN A 219 -20.13 -11.74 -10.16
CA GLN A 219 -19.19 -10.83 -9.51
C GLN A 219 -19.90 -9.54 -9.08
N THR A 220 -19.79 -9.21 -7.80
CA THR A 220 -20.33 -7.99 -7.21
C THR A 220 -19.28 -6.87 -7.19
N LEU A 221 -19.71 -5.64 -7.50
CA LEU A 221 -18.83 -4.49 -7.65
C LEU A 221 -19.54 -3.17 -7.36
N ALA A 222 -18.94 -2.28 -6.58
CA ALA A 222 -19.34 -0.89 -6.43
C ALA A 222 -18.23 0.03 -6.96
N LEU A 223 -18.57 1.00 -7.83
CA LEU A 223 -17.63 1.91 -8.48
C LEU A 223 -17.96 3.36 -8.15
N CYS A 224 -16.99 4.11 -7.63
CA CYS A 224 -17.09 5.56 -7.50
C CYS A 224 -16.68 6.25 -8.79
N CYS A 225 -17.54 7.13 -9.31
CA CYS A 225 -17.27 7.90 -10.51
C CYS A 225 -17.85 9.32 -10.41
N HIS A 226 -17.17 10.27 -11.05
CA HIS A 226 -17.67 11.64 -11.19
C HIS A 226 -18.68 11.69 -12.34
N ARG A 227 -19.89 12.18 -12.07
CA ARG A 227 -20.95 12.24 -13.08
C ARG A 227 -20.53 12.98 -14.35
N GLN A 228 -19.88 14.14 -14.22
CA GLN A 228 -19.42 14.92 -15.38
C GLN A 228 -18.33 14.19 -16.19
N VAL A 229 -17.54 13.32 -15.57
CA VAL A 229 -16.54 12.49 -16.28
C VAL A 229 -17.26 11.52 -17.20
N MET A 230 -18.29 10.83 -16.71
CA MET A 230 -19.12 9.95 -17.55
C MET A 230 -19.76 10.70 -18.71
N GLU A 231 -20.40 11.84 -18.42
CA GLU A 231 -21.13 12.63 -19.43
C GLU A 231 -20.19 13.19 -20.52
N ARG A 232 -19.04 13.77 -20.12
CA ARG A 232 -18.05 14.33 -21.07
C ARG A 232 -17.31 13.28 -21.89
N SER A 233 -16.99 12.16 -21.29
CA SER A 233 -16.23 11.09 -21.93
C SER A 233 -17.12 10.16 -22.77
N GLY A 234 -18.46 10.30 -22.69
CA GLY A 234 -19.41 9.40 -23.33
C GLY A 234 -19.29 7.95 -22.85
N ILE A 235 -18.82 7.76 -21.61
CA ILE A 235 -18.63 6.43 -21.02
C ILE A 235 -20.00 5.91 -20.57
N LEU A 236 -20.35 4.73 -21.05
CA LEU A 236 -21.52 3.97 -20.61
C LEU A 236 -21.02 2.67 -19.97
N PHE A 237 -21.44 2.42 -18.74
CA PHE A 237 -21.21 1.15 -18.06
C PHE A 237 -22.41 0.23 -18.32
N HIS A 238 -22.23 -0.74 -19.24
CA HIS A 238 -23.32 -1.62 -19.70
C HIS A 238 -23.66 -2.74 -18.71
N GLN A 239 -22.74 -3.05 -17.78
CA GLN A 239 -22.90 -4.13 -16.83
C GLN A 239 -23.39 -3.67 -15.45
N PHE A 240 -23.74 -2.39 -15.30
CA PHE A 240 -24.32 -1.84 -14.09
C PHE A 240 -25.81 -1.60 -14.28
N ASN A 241 -26.62 -2.09 -13.36
CA ASN A 241 -28.07 -1.96 -13.46
C ASN A 241 -28.59 -0.62 -12.91
N GLY A 242 -27.77 0.08 -12.13
CA GLY A 242 -28.14 1.39 -11.61
C GLY A 242 -27.06 2.01 -10.73
N GLY A 243 -27.39 3.15 -10.16
CA GLY A 243 -26.46 3.91 -9.33
C GLY A 243 -27.16 4.81 -8.31
N VAL A 244 -26.38 5.39 -7.44
CA VAL A 244 -26.78 6.46 -6.53
C VAL A 244 -26.00 7.72 -6.86
N HIS A 245 -26.70 8.83 -6.99
CA HIS A 245 -26.08 10.14 -7.17
C HIS A 245 -26.11 10.91 -5.86
N LEU A 246 -24.95 11.28 -5.35
CA LEU A 246 -24.79 12.11 -4.16
C LEU A 246 -25.15 13.54 -4.50
N MET A 247 -26.21 14.03 -3.87
CA MET A 247 -26.71 15.37 -4.10
C MET A 247 -25.87 16.43 -3.38
N PRO A 248 -25.65 17.61 -3.96
CA PRO A 248 -25.06 18.74 -3.25
C PRO A 248 -25.90 19.08 -2.00
N LEU A 249 -25.22 19.55 -0.93
CA LEU A 249 -25.91 19.94 0.30
C LEU A 249 -26.93 21.06 0.04
N VAL A 250 -28.11 20.92 0.64
CA VAL A 250 -29.11 22.00 0.61
C VAL A 250 -28.86 23.01 1.73
N ALA A 251 -29.37 24.23 1.55
CA ALA A 251 -29.13 25.34 2.48
C ALA A 251 -29.50 24.99 3.94
N GLN A 252 -30.55 24.20 4.16
CA GLN A 252 -30.94 23.76 5.51
C GLN A 252 -29.87 22.86 6.15
N GLN A 253 -29.30 21.91 5.40
CA GLN A 253 -28.23 21.03 5.92
C GLN A 253 -26.96 21.82 6.27
N VAL A 254 -26.61 22.83 5.46
CA VAL A 254 -25.48 23.72 5.75
C VAL A 254 -25.74 24.53 7.03
N LYS A 255 -26.97 25.04 7.20
CA LYS A 255 -27.40 25.77 8.41
C LYS A 255 -27.33 24.86 9.65
N ASP A 256 -27.92 23.65 9.57
CA ASP A 256 -27.95 22.69 10.68
C ASP A 256 -26.53 22.29 11.07
N TYR A 257 -25.64 22.07 10.10
CA TYR A 257 -24.22 21.80 10.33
C TYR A 257 -23.51 22.95 11.07
N ALA A 258 -23.67 24.21 10.58
CA ALA A 258 -23.08 25.38 11.21
C ALA A 258 -23.63 25.61 12.64
N THR A 259 -24.93 25.38 12.84
CA THR A 259 -25.58 25.48 14.18
C THR A 259 -25.06 24.37 15.11
N GLY A 260 -24.92 23.14 14.64
CA GLY A 260 -24.36 22.03 15.42
C GLY A 260 -22.89 22.22 15.82
N LEU A 261 -22.18 23.16 15.17
CA LEU A 261 -20.82 23.58 15.52
C LEU A 261 -20.78 24.85 16.37
N ASP A 262 -21.90 25.44 16.77
CA ASP A 262 -22.02 26.76 17.42
C ASP A 262 -21.39 27.90 16.61
N GLN A 263 -21.52 27.84 15.26
CA GLN A 263 -20.96 28.79 14.31
C GLN A 263 -22.03 29.60 13.59
N ALA A 264 -22.82 30.36 14.31
CA ALA A 264 -23.83 31.24 13.73
C ALA A 264 -23.24 32.23 12.69
N ASN A 265 -22.01 32.71 12.93
CA ASN A 265 -21.30 33.64 12.02
C ASN A 265 -20.93 32.96 10.68
N LEU A 266 -20.54 31.67 10.70
CA LEU A 266 -20.30 30.92 9.47
C LEU A 266 -21.54 30.88 8.59
N TRP A 267 -22.72 30.57 9.15
CA TRP A 267 -23.96 30.56 8.40
C TRP A 267 -24.33 31.94 7.84
N LYS A 268 -24.19 33.01 8.67
CA LYS A 268 -24.43 34.38 8.23
C LYS A 268 -23.50 34.77 7.07
N GLY A 269 -22.21 34.46 7.17
CA GLY A 269 -21.22 34.72 6.12
C GLY A 269 -21.51 33.94 4.82
N ILE A 270 -21.84 32.64 4.92
CA ILE A 270 -22.23 31.83 3.75
C ILE A 270 -23.48 32.43 3.07
N LYS A 271 -24.51 32.79 3.85
CA LYS A 271 -25.75 33.38 3.31
C LYS A 271 -25.51 34.73 2.63
N ALA A 272 -24.60 35.53 3.12
CA ALA A 272 -24.29 36.86 2.57
C ALA A 272 -23.41 36.79 1.30
N SER A 273 -22.64 35.74 1.09
CA SER A 273 -21.66 35.64 0.01
C SER A 273 -22.16 34.76 -1.16
N LYS A 274 -22.27 35.34 -2.34
CA LYS A 274 -22.58 34.60 -3.58
C LYS A 274 -21.51 33.58 -3.95
N VAL A 275 -20.26 33.77 -3.52
CA VAL A 275 -19.13 32.86 -3.77
C VAL A 275 -19.16 31.68 -2.80
N LEU A 276 -19.47 31.92 -1.51
CA LEU A 276 -19.47 30.87 -0.50
C LEU A 276 -20.66 29.92 -0.60
N GLN A 277 -21.81 30.38 -1.06
CA GLN A 277 -23.01 29.54 -1.20
C GLN A 277 -22.79 28.28 -2.04
N PRO A 278 -22.22 28.32 -3.27
CA PRO A 278 -21.95 27.11 -4.04
C PRO A 278 -20.84 26.26 -3.41
N LEU A 279 -19.81 26.87 -2.81
CA LEU A 279 -18.71 26.13 -2.16
C LEU A 279 -19.20 25.36 -0.93
N ALA A 280 -20.09 25.96 -0.12
CA ALA A 280 -20.64 25.32 1.07
C ALA A 280 -21.55 24.11 0.76
N ARG A 281 -21.96 23.92 -0.49
CA ARG A 281 -22.72 22.72 -0.91
C ARG A 281 -21.87 21.46 -1.00
N SER A 282 -20.53 21.58 -1.03
CA SER A 282 -19.61 20.45 -0.96
C SER A 282 -19.28 20.14 0.50
N PRO A 283 -19.50 18.91 1.00
CA PRO A 283 -19.13 18.54 2.38
C PRO A 283 -17.69 18.80 2.74
N PHE A 284 -16.76 18.59 1.80
CA PHE A 284 -15.33 18.85 2.02
C PHE A 284 -15.06 20.36 2.19
N LEU A 285 -15.56 21.19 1.28
CA LEU A 285 -15.33 22.64 1.32
C LEU A 285 -16.05 23.29 2.51
N LEU A 286 -17.24 22.79 2.88
CA LEU A 286 -17.92 23.22 4.11
C LEU A 286 -17.09 22.93 5.35
N ASN A 287 -16.44 21.76 5.43
CA ASN A 287 -15.51 21.46 6.52
C ASN A 287 -14.31 22.41 6.54
N CYS A 288 -13.76 22.75 5.37
CA CYS A 288 -12.67 23.73 5.29
C CYS A 288 -13.13 25.10 5.81
N LEU A 289 -14.30 25.58 5.39
CA LEU A 289 -14.89 26.81 5.89
C LEU A 289 -15.10 26.79 7.40
N ALA A 290 -15.62 25.68 7.93
CA ALA A 290 -15.86 25.56 9.37
C ALA A 290 -14.60 25.55 10.22
N GLU A 291 -13.43 25.18 9.68
CA GLU A 291 -12.17 25.14 10.43
C GLU A 291 -11.53 26.53 10.63
N PHE A 292 -11.63 27.42 9.67
CA PHE A 292 -10.90 28.70 9.72
C PHE A 292 -11.71 29.86 9.15
N PHE A 293 -13.04 29.83 9.30
CA PHE A 293 -13.85 30.96 8.85
C PHE A 293 -13.35 32.26 9.49
N ASP A 294 -12.81 33.11 8.65
CA ASP A 294 -12.41 34.48 8.96
C ASP A 294 -13.23 35.45 8.09
N ASP A 295 -13.23 36.72 8.46
CA ASP A 295 -14.01 37.75 7.75
C ASP A 295 -13.38 38.16 6.39
N GLN A 296 -12.27 37.54 5.98
CA GLN A 296 -11.65 37.84 4.70
C GLN A 296 -12.42 37.23 3.53
N PRO A 297 -12.69 37.99 2.46
CA PRO A 297 -13.46 37.50 1.33
C PRO A 297 -12.72 36.36 0.60
N VAL A 298 -13.35 35.20 0.48
CA VAL A 298 -12.89 34.07 -0.35
C VAL A 298 -13.29 34.35 -1.80
N THR A 299 -12.32 34.28 -2.72
CA THR A 299 -12.52 34.63 -4.13
C THR A 299 -12.83 33.41 -5.01
N SER A 300 -12.33 32.22 -4.63
CA SER A 300 -12.48 31.00 -5.42
C SER A 300 -12.30 29.74 -4.55
N GLN A 301 -12.64 28.59 -5.14
CA GLN A 301 -12.38 27.28 -4.52
C GLN A 301 -10.87 27.05 -4.25
N SER A 302 -10.01 27.43 -5.20
CA SER A 302 -8.57 27.31 -5.06
C SER A 302 -8.03 28.20 -3.92
N ASP A 303 -8.53 29.42 -3.80
CA ASP A 303 -8.21 30.34 -2.69
C ASP A 303 -8.61 29.73 -1.33
N LEU A 304 -9.82 29.14 -1.24
CA LEU A 304 -10.28 28.47 -0.03
C LEU A 304 -9.36 27.31 0.39
N VAL A 305 -9.00 26.44 -0.56
CA VAL A 305 -8.11 25.30 -0.29
C VAL A 305 -6.71 25.79 0.07
N GLN A 306 -6.20 26.81 -0.60
CA GLN A 306 -4.89 27.41 -0.29
C GLN A 306 -4.86 28.00 1.13
N ARG A 307 -5.89 28.72 1.54
CA ARG A 307 -6.03 29.25 2.90
C ARG A 307 -6.11 28.12 3.94
N PHE A 308 -6.86 27.06 3.62
CA PHE A 308 -6.90 25.88 4.46
C PHE A 308 -5.48 25.30 4.66
N ILE A 309 -4.72 25.11 3.58
CA ILE A 309 -3.34 24.62 3.64
C ILE A 309 -2.48 25.55 4.48
N THR A 310 -2.50 26.85 4.20
CA THR A 310 -1.71 27.87 4.93
C THR A 310 -2.07 27.86 6.41
N HIS A 311 -3.35 27.81 6.74
CA HIS A 311 -3.82 27.71 8.13
C HIS A 311 -3.27 26.45 8.82
N GLN A 312 -3.32 25.28 8.16
CA GLN A 312 -2.78 24.05 8.74
C GLN A 312 -1.25 24.08 8.91
N LEU A 313 -0.54 24.75 8.01
CA LEU A 313 0.91 24.93 8.10
C LEU A 313 1.31 25.90 9.22
N THR A 314 0.52 26.94 9.45
CA THR A 314 0.82 28.00 10.44
C THR A 314 0.14 27.76 11.79
N ALA A 315 -1.06 27.16 11.80
CA ALA A 315 -1.83 26.89 13.00
C ALA A 315 -1.14 25.85 13.89
N GLY A 316 -0.85 26.24 15.11
CA GLY A 316 -0.31 25.38 16.16
C GLY A 316 0.76 26.12 16.97
N ASN A 317 0.37 26.58 18.15
CA ASN A 317 1.25 27.18 19.16
C ASN A 317 2.14 26.15 19.88
N ALA A 318 2.54 25.05 19.21
CA ALA A 318 3.52 24.14 19.78
C ALA A 318 4.89 24.85 19.78
N PRO A 319 5.58 24.94 20.90
CA PRO A 319 6.77 25.78 21.07
C PRO A 319 7.96 25.33 20.20
N LYS A 320 7.93 24.17 19.57
CA LYS A 320 8.89 23.74 18.52
C LYS A 320 8.19 22.76 17.58
N LYS A 321 7.75 23.27 16.40
CA LYS A 321 7.36 22.35 15.31
C LYS A 321 8.63 21.64 14.81
N PRO A 322 8.63 20.31 14.67
CA PRO A 322 9.80 19.56 14.19
C PRO A 322 10.17 19.89 12.73
N PHE A 323 9.22 20.45 11.98
CA PHE A 323 9.40 20.85 10.57
C PHE A 323 8.83 22.24 10.34
N GLY A 324 9.58 23.08 9.63
CA GLY A 324 9.16 24.43 9.26
C GLY A 324 8.06 24.42 8.17
N PRO A 325 7.25 25.50 8.05
CA PRO A 325 6.21 25.59 7.02
C PRO A 325 6.73 25.43 5.60
N ARG A 326 7.86 26.07 5.26
CA ARG A 326 8.51 25.98 3.94
C ARG A 326 8.98 24.57 3.61
N ASP A 327 9.62 23.89 4.57
CA ASP A 327 10.07 22.50 4.39
C ASP A 327 8.89 21.56 4.25
N THR A 328 7.86 21.75 5.08
CA THR A 328 6.63 20.96 5.01
C THR A 328 5.95 21.10 3.65
N GLN A 329 5.85 22.32 3.13
CA GLN A 329 5.30 22.59 1.81
C GLN A 329 6.11 21.86 0.73
N ARG A 330 7.44 22.01 0.73
CA ARG A 330 8.33 21.35 -0.25
C ARG A 330 8.20 19.82 -0.23
N TYR A 331 8.21 19.22 0.95
CA TYR A 331 8.09 17.75 1.09
C TYR A 331 6.71 17.23 0.66
N LEU A 332 5.64 17.98 0.94
CA LEU A 332 4.29 17.61 0.49
C LEU A 332 4.11 17.85 -1.02
N THR A 333 4.73 18.87 -1.59
CA THR A 333 4.76 19.10 -3.05
C THR A 333 5.47 17.93 -3.75
N TRP A 334 6.63 17.50 -3.23
CA TRP A 334 7.30 16.32 -3.76
C TRP A 334 6.41 15.07 -3.67
N LEU A 335 5.77 14.83 -2.53
CA LEU A 335 4.85 13.69 -2.35
C LEU A 335 3.65 13.76 -3.30
N ALA A 336 3.06 14.95 -3.50
CA ALA A 336 1.93 15.15 -4.40
C ALA A 336 2.28 14.81 -5.85
N ASN A 337 3.46 15.24 -6.31
CA ASN A 337 3.98 14.91 -7.64
C ASN A 337 4.33 13.42 -7.78
N TYR A 338 4.95 12.81 -6.76
CA TYR A 338 5.29 11.38 -6.77
C TYR A 338 4.05 10.48 -6.88
N LEU A 339 2.93 10.89 -6.28
CA LEU A 339 1.66 10.15 -6.33
C LEU A 339 0.84 10.39 -7.62
N GLN A 340 1.32 11.23 -8.54
CA GLN A 340 0.64 11.44 -9.82
C GLN A 340 0.74 10.18 -10.69
N GLY A 341 -0.40 9.65 -11.15
CA GLY A 341 -0.46 8.39 -11.90
C GLY A 341 -0.16 7.13 -11.08
N ARG A 342 -0.19 7.23 -9.75
CA ARG A 342 0.01 6.13 -8.80
C ARG A 342 -1.16 6.00 -7.83
N ASP A 343 -1.12 4.99 -6.97
CA ASP A 343 -2.09 4.86 -5.88
C ASP A 343 -2.09 6.12 -5.00
N ARG A 344 -3.27 6.55 -4.58
CA ARG A 344 -3.43 7.71 -3.69
C ARG A 344 -2.84 7.48 -2.30
N THR A 345 -2.58 6.22 -1.93
CA THR A 345 -1.97 5.87 -0.64
C THR A 345 -0.48 5.61 -0.81
N PHE A 346 0.32 6.44 -0.17
CA PHE A 346 1.77 6.32 -0.14
C PHE A 346 2.22 5.38 0.98
N TYR A 347 3.02 4.37 0.64
CA TYR A 347 3.73 3.52 1.59
C TYR A 347 5.22 3.82 1.51
N ILE A 348 5.88 4.02 2.65
CA ILE A 348 7.33 4.31 2.64
C ILE A 348 8.12 3.15 2.01
N GLY A 349 7.68 1.92 2.22
CA GLY A 349 8.29 0.73 1.64
C GLY A 349 8.08 0.56 0.13
N SER A 350 7.20 1.33 -0.50
CA SER A 350 7.00 1.31 -1.95
C SER A 350 7.83 2.35 -2.72
N LEU A 351 8.78 3.01 -2.05
CA LEU A 351 9.73 3.90 -2.72
C LEU A 351 10.60 3.10 -3.69
N ASP A 352 10.56 3.51 -4.95
CA ASP A 352 11.30 2.92 -6.05
C ASP A 352 12.25 3.96 -6.70
N PRO A 353 13.17 3.56 -7.59
CA PRO A 353 14.10 4.47 -8.24
C PRO A 353 13.43 5.57 -9.09
N SER A 354 12.15 5.41 -9.46
CA SER A 354 11.41 6.44 -10.19
C SER A 354 11.08 7.67 -9.34
N ALA A 355 11.20 7.56 -8.00
CA ALA A 355 11.13 8.67 -7.06
C ALA A 355 12.27 9.69 -7.25
N LEU A 356 13.36 9.27 -7.91
CA LEU A 356 14.54 10.09 -8.18
C LEU A 356 14.43 10.78 -9.55
N VAL A 357 14.97 12.00 -9.62
CA VAL A 357 15.13 12.71 -10.90
C VAL A 357 16.09 11.93 -11.81
N ASN A 358 15.89 11.98 -13.12
CA ASN A 358 16.69 11.22 -14.09
C ASN A 358 18.21 11.41 -13.90
N SER A 359 18.66 12.63 -13.56
CA SER A 359 20.06 12.93 -13.25
C SER A 359 20.60 12.22 -12.02
N GLN A 360 19.75 11.74 -11.10
CA GLN A 360 20.17 11.04 -9.87
C GLN A 360 20.12 9.52 -10.01
N ARG A 361 19.48 8.98 -11.05
CA ARG A 361 19.36 7.52 -11.22
C ARG A 361 20.70 6.84 -11.48
N TRP A 362 21.61 7.50 -12.22
CA TRP A 362 22.97 6.95 -12.40
C TRP A 362 23.73 6.92 -11.07
N LEU A 363 23.61 7.98 -10.24
CA LEU A 363 24.24 8.04 -8.92
C LEU A 363 23.67 6.97 -7.98
N TYR A 364 22.35 6.73 -8.05
CA TYR A 364 21.69 5.65 -7.32
C TYR A 364 22.30 4.29 -7.69
N ARG A 365 22.39 3.98 -9.00
CA ARG A 365 22.99 2.72 -9.47
C ARG A 365 24.43 2.56 -9.01
N LEU A 366 25.22 3.62 -9.12
CA LEU A 366 26.61 3.64 -8.67
C LEU A 366 26.72 3.40 -7.15
N LEU A 367 25.92 4.09 -6.35
CA LEU A 367 25.94 3.92 -4.88
C LEU A 367 25.47 2.53 -4.45
N VAL A 368 24.41 1.99 -5.06
CA VAL A 368 23.96 0.62 -4.77
C VAL A 368 25.05 -0.39 -5.12
N GLY A 369 25.64 -0.28 -6.32
CA GLY A 369 26.74 -1.13 -6.74
C GLY A 369 27.96 -1.03 -5.82
N LEU A 370 28.34 0.18 -5.43
CA LEU A 370 29.47 0.42 -4.54
C LEU A 370 29.22 -0.17 -3.14
N VAL A 371 28.03 0.04 -2.55
CA VAL A 371 27.72 -0.49 -1.21
C VAL A 371 27.68 -2.01 -1.22
N LEU A 372 26.98 -2.61 -2.19
CA LEU A 372 26.90 -4.08 -2.30
C LEU A 372 28.27 -4.69 -2.65
N GLY A 373 29.02 -4.03 -3.54
CA GLY A 373 30.37 -4.42 -3.89
C GLY A 373 31.35 -4.37 -2.71
N LEU A 374 31.32 -3.29 -1.93
CA LEU A 374 32.12 -3.16 -0.71
C LEU A 374 31.76 -4.22 0.33
N LEU A 375 30.46 -4.39 0.61
CA LEU A 375 30.02 -5.42 1.55
C LEU A 375 30.50 -6.80 1.12
N THR A 376 30.31 -7.15 -0.14
CA THR A 376 30.76 -8.46 -0.66
C THR A 376 32.29 -8.55 -0.69
N GLY A 377 32.99 -7.47 -1.09
CA GLY A 377 34.45 -7.44 -1.17
C GLY A 377 35.15 -7.61 0.16
N VAL A 378 34.64 -6.97 1.23
CA VAL A 378 35.18 -7.05 2.59
C VAL A 378 34.94 -8.42 3.23
N PHE A 379 33.72 -8.95 3.06
CA PHE A 379 33.33 -10.20 3.75
C PHE A 379 33.66 -11.48 2.97
N VAL A 380 33.89 -11.39 1.65
CA VAL A 380 34.15 -12.56 0.79
C VAL A 380 35.54 -12.48 0.16
N HIS A 381 35.66 -11.64 -0.85
CA HIS A 381 36.87 -11.43 -1.63
C HIS A 381 36.71 -10.21 -2.55
N PRO A 382 37.76 -9.37 -2.71
CA PRO A 382 37.67 -8.14 -3.55
C PRO A 382 37.18 -8.37 -4.98
N MET A 383 37.58 -9.45 -5.65
CA MET A 383 37.15 -9.78 -7.01
C MET A 383 35.64 -10.07 -7.09
N PHE A 384 35.10 -10.79 -6.11
CA PHE A 384 33.64 -11.03 -6.04
C PHE A 384 32.89 -9.75 -5.72
N GLY A 385 33.44 -8.89 -4.85
CA GLY A 385 32.88 -7.59 -4.56
C GLY A 385 32.78 -6.72 -5.81
N LEU A 386 33.81 -6.71 -6.63
CA LEU A 386 33.82 -5.98 -7.90
C LEU A 386 32.76 -6.52 -8.87
N ALA A 387 32.65 -7.84 -9.02
CA ALA A 387 31.66 -8.47 -9.87
C ALA A 387 30.21 -8.18 -9.41
N VAL A 388 29.94 -8.34 -8.11
CA VAL A 388 28.61 -8.05 -7.53
C VAL A 388 28.27 -6.57 -7.64
N GLY A 389 29.23 -5.68 -7.39
CA GLY A 389 29.05 -4.25 -7.52
C GLY A 389 28.69 -3.82 -8.95
N LEU A 390 29.40 -4.36 -9.93
CA LEU A 390 29.12 -4.10 -11.36
C LEU A 390 27.75 -4.65 -11.77
N LEU A 391 27.42 -5.89 -11.42
CA LEU A 391 26.12 -6.48 -11.72
C LEU A 391 24.98 -5.72 -11.05
N ALA A 392 25.10 -5.38 -9.76
CA ALA A 392 24.08 -4.64 -9.02
C ALA A 392 23.87 -3.21 -9.57
N SER A 393 24.90 -2.60 -10.18
CA SER A 393 24.79 -1.29 -10.82
C SER A 393 24.01 -1.34 -12.15
N GLN A 394 23.89 -2.51 -12.78
CA GLN A 394 23.22 -2.68 -14.08
C GLN A 394 21.74 -3.11 -13.94
N VAL A 395 21.39 -3.75 -12.84
CA VAL A 395 20.06 -4.32 -12.62
C VAL A 395 19.21 -3.36 -11.79
N ASP A 396 18.14 -2.82 -12.37
CA ASP A 396 17.07 -2.19 -11.62
C ASP A 396 16.29 -3.33 -10.94
N LEU A 397 16.78 -3.76 -9.79
CA LEU A 397 16.11 -4.78 -9.00
C LEU A 397 14.79 -4.19 -8.49
N GLU A 398 13.68 -4.80 -8.89
CA GLU A 398 12.37 -4.44 -8.35
C GLU A 398 12.40 -4.61 -6.83
N ALA A 399 11.98 -3.56 -6.13
CA ALA A 399 11.90 -3.58 -4.68
C ALA A 399 10.77 -4.52 -4.23
N TYR A 400 11.08 -5.76 -3.93
CA TYR A 400 10.13 -6.68 -3.34
C TYR A 400 9.97 -6.38 -1.85
N PRO A 401 8.75 -6.05 -1.38
CA PRO A 401 8.52 -5.82 0.04
C PRO A 401 8.73 -7.12 0.83
N TYR A 402 9.56 -7.05 1.86
CA TYR A 402 9.88 -8.19 2.71
C TYR A 402 8.81 -8.47 3.77
N TYR A 403 8.48 -9.75 3.90
CA TYR A 403 7.50 -10.27 4.85
C TYR A 403 8.15 -10.55 6.20
N ARG A 404 7.33 -10.58 7.23
CA ARG A 404 7.77 -11.03 8.56
C ARG A 404 7.96 -12.55 8.50
N LEU A 405 9.19 -13.02 8.67
CA LEU A 405 9.49 -14.41 8.97
C LEU A 405 8.77 -14.77 10.28
N SER A 406 7.81 -15.67 10.20
CA SER A 406 7.13 -16.22 11.38
C SER A 406 7.57 -17.67 11.54
N ILE A 407 8.42 -17.93 12.53
CA ILE A 407 8.82 -19.29 12.90
C ILE A 407 7.59 -20.12 13.32
N ALA A 408 6.56 -19.48 13.86
CA ALA A 408 5.32 -20.13 14.25
C ALA A 408 4.47 -20.68 13.07
N SER A 409 4.73 -20.27 11.83
CA SER A 409 4.08 -20.82 10.64
C SER A 409 4.79 -22.07 10.09
N LEU A 410 5.96 -22.41 10.60
CA LEU A 410 6.68 -23.64 10.27
C LEU A 410 6.08 -24.80 11.07
N THR A 411 5.00 -25.40 10.58
CA THR A 411 4.54 -26.69 11.10
C THR A 411 5.48 -27.80 10.66
N LEU A 412 5.55 -28.90 11.41
CA LEU A 412 6.45 -30.04 11.11
C LEU A 412 6.27 -30.54 9.66
N ASN A 413 5.01 -30.57 9.17
CA ASN A 413 4.69 -30.96 7.80
C ASN A 413 5.18 -29.97 6.74
N SER A 414 5.14 -28.66 7.04
CA SER A 414 5.69 -27.64 6.12
C SER A 414 7.22 -27.62 6.14
N GLY A 415 7.85 -27.93 7.27
CA GLY A 415 9.30 -28.07 7.37
C GLY A 415 9.83 -29.26 6.57
N LEU A 416 9.15 -30.40 6.61
CA LEU A 416 9.53 -31.58 5.83
C LEU A 416 9.34 -31.36 4.33
N SER A 417 8.24 -30.72 3.91
CA SER A 417 8.00 -30.38 2.50
C SER A 417 9.01 -29.35 1.98
N LEU A 418 9.43 -28.39 2.82
CA LEU A 418 10.49 -27.44 2.54
C LEU A 418 11.84 -28.12 2.30
N LEU A 419 12.21 -29.06 3.18
CA LEU A 419 13.43 -29.85 3.04
C LEU A 419 13.43 -30.68 1.75
N LEU A 420 12.34 -31.38 1.46
CA LEU A 420 12.20 -32.20 0.24
C LEU A 420 12.29 -31.38 -1.04
N ARG A 421 11.68 -30.18 -1.08
CA ARG A 421 11.75 -29.28 -2.23
C ARG A 421 13.11 -28.59 -2.37
N ALA A 422 13.82 -28.33 -1.29
CA ALA A 422 15.17 -27.80 -1.31
C ALA A 422 16.22 -28.85 -1.73
N LEU A 423 15.95 -30.14 -1.49
CA LEU A 423 16.81 -31.27 -1.89
C LEU A 423 17.01 -31.36 -3.40
N ILE A 424 15.97 -31.14 -4.21
CA ILE A 424 16.05 -31.27 -5.67
C ILE A 424 17.03 -30.25 -6.29
N PRO A 425 16.89 -28.91 -6.08
CA PRO A 425 17.87 -27.94 -6.57
C PRO A 425 19.25 -28.13 -5.92
N GLY A 426 19.31 -28.61 -4.67
CA GLY A 426 20.55 -28.96 -3.98
C GLY A 426 21.31 -30.10 -4.67
N LEU A 427 20.62 -31.18 -5.02
CA LEU A 427 21.18 -32.29 -5.75
C LEU A 427 21.65 -31.92 -7.15
N LEU A 428 20.84 -31.12 -7.89
CA LEU A 428 21.23 -30.63 -9.21
C LEU A 428 22.49 -29.77 -9.16
N LEU A 429 22.59 -28.88 -8.19
CA LEU A 429 23.77 -28.03 -8.01
C LEU A 429 24.98 -28.84 -7.55
N ALA A 430 24.79 -29.87 -6.70
CA ALA A 430 25.84 -30.82 -6.31
C ALA A 430 26.40 -31.58 -7.51
N LEU A 431 25.54 -32.00 -8.42
CA LEU A 431 25.93 -32.72 -9.64
C LEU A 431 26.77 -31.84 -10.56
N VAL A 432 26.33 -30.58 -10.76
CA VAL A 432 27.04 -29.60 -11.61
C VAL A 432 28.37 -29.18 -10.97
N LEU A 433 28.37 -28.76 -9.72
CA LEU A 433 29.59 -28.28 -9.05
C LEU A 433 30.56 -29.44 -8.73
N GLY A 434 30.02 -30.59 -8.33
CA GLY A 434 30.79 -31.81 -8.10
C GLY A 434 31.45 -32.32 -9.38
N GLY A 435 30.69 -32.40 -10.47
CA GLY A 435 31.19 -32.78 -11.77
C GLY A 435 32.29 -31.85 -12.29
N PHE A 436 32.07 -30.52 -12.17
CA PHE A 436 33.05 -29.52 -12.55
C PHE A 436 34.33 -29.59 -11.70
N ALA A 437 34.19 -29.70 -10.38
CA ALA A 437 35.30 -29.83 -9.45
C ALA A 437 36.07 -31.13 -9.68
N GLY A 438 35.37 -32.26 -9.92
CA GLY A 438 35.96 -33.54 -10.28
C GLY A 438 36.72 -33.50 -11.61
N PHE A 439 36.19 -32.83 -12.60
CA PHE A 439 36.84 -32.61 -13.90
C PHE A 439 38.15 -31.81 -13.76
N VAL A 440 38.08 -30.70 -13.01
CA VAL A 440 39.28 -29.85 -12.76
C VAL A 440 40.33 -30.59 -11.95
N ALA A 441 39.93 -31.25 -10.85
CA ALA A 441 40.84 -32.01 -10.00
C ALA A 441 41.42 -33.26 -10.70
N GLY A 442 40.69 -33.87 -11.63
CA GLY A 442 41.13 -34.97 -12.47
C GLY A 442 42.33 -34.61 -13.34
N ARG A 443 42.44 -33.34 -13.77
CA ARG A 443 43.61 -32.81 -14.49
C ARG A 443 44.92 -32.81 -13.64
N PHE A 444 44.78 -32.83 -12.32
CA PHE A 444 45.88 -32.83 -11.37
C PHE A 444 46.06 -34.19 -10.65
N GLY A 445 45.45 -35.26 -11.17
CA GLY A 445 45.54 -36.61 -10.60
C GLY A 445 44.71 -36.85 -9.31
N GLN A 446 43.80 -35.94 -8.97
CA GLN A 446 42.98 -36.00 -7.75
C GLN A 446 41.47 -36.03 -8.07
N GLY A 447 41.05 -36.67 -9.16
CA GLY A 447 39.67 -36.65 -9.65
C GLY A 447 38.62 -37.15 -8.65
N ALA A 448 38.91 -38.21 -7.89
CA ALA A 448 37.97 -38.77 -6.92
C ALA A 448 37.72 -37.84 -5.72
N THR A 449 38.79 -37.20 -5.20
CA THR A 449 38.71 -36.23 -4.08
C THR A 449 37.99 -34.93 -4.52
N GLY A 450 38.24 -34.50 -5.75
CA GLY A 450 37.53 -33.35 -6.34
C GLY A 450 36.02 -33.58 -6.50
N LEU A 451 35.64 -34.79 -6.90
CA LEU A 451 34.26 -35.20 -7.12
C LEU A 451 33.45 -35.28 -5.82
N THR A 452 34.05 -35.91 -4.78
CA THR A 452 33.41 -36.02 -3.45
C THR A 452 33.27 -34.65 -2.77
N LEU A 453 34.30 -33.84 -2.81
CA LEU A 453 34.30 -32.54 -2.15
C LEU A 453 33.45 -31.50 -2.88
N GLY A 454 33.50 -31.45 -4.22
CA GLY A 454 32.62 -30.61 -5.02
C GLY A 454 31.14 -31.02 -4.89
N GLY A 455 30.88 -32.33 -4.75
CA GLY A 455 29.56 -32.87 -4.47
C GLY A 455 29.01 -32.41 -3.13
N LEU A 456 29.81 -32.48 -2.05
CA LEU A 456 29.42 -32.04 -0.70
C LEU A 456 29.17 -30.51 -0.65
N ILE A 457 30.01 -29.71 -1.29
CA ILE A 457 29.85 -28.26 -1.36
C ILE A 457 28.63 -27.89 -2.17
N GLY A 458 28.42 -28.55 -3.33
CA GLY A 458 27.27 -28.34 -4.17
C GLY A 458 25.97 -28.69 -3.45
N LEU A 459 25.94 -29.78 -2.69
CA LEU A 459 24.80 -30.22 -1.91
C LEU A 459 24.49 -29.25 -0.77
N GLY A 460 25.51 -28.80 -0.05
CA GLY A 460 25.37 -27.81 1.02
C GLY A 460 24.87 -26.45 0.51
N THR A 461 25.48 -25.90 -0.54
CA THR A 461 25.06 -24.62 -1.14
C THR A 461 23.68 -24.73 -1.79
N GLY A 462 23.38 -25.85 -2.46
CA GLY A 462 22.07 -26.06 -3.07
C GLY A 462 20.96 -26.20 -2.03
N LEU A 463 21.19 -26.90 -0.93
CA LEU A 463 20.26 -26.95 0.20
C LEU A 463 20.00 -25.58 0.80
N ILE A 464 21.06 -24.79 1.03
CA ILE A 464 20.93 -23.41 1.56
C ILE A 464 20.14 -22.54 0.59
N LEU A 465 20.47 -22.56 -0.71
CA LEU A 465 19.75 -21.78 -1.72
C LEU A 465 18.29 -22.26 -1.88
N GLY A 466 18.06 -23.57 -1.86
CA GLY A 466 16.73 -24.14 -1.88
C GLY A 466 15.90 -23.76 -0.65
N CYS A 467 16.48 -23.83 0.55
CA CYS A 467 15.83 -23.38 1.78
C CYS A 467 15.53 -21.87 1.74
N LEU A 468 16.44 -21.04 1.26
CA LEU A 468 16.23 -19.60 1.10
C LEU A 468 15.14 -19.29 0.09
N PHE A 469 15.09 -20.04 -1.03
CA PHE A 469 14.08 -19.91 -2.06
C PHE A 469 12.70 -20.33 -1.54
N GLU A 470 12.60 -21.47 -0.84
CA GLU A 470 11.37 -21.93 -0.23
C GLU A 470 10.92 -21.07 0.96
N LEU A 471 11.83 -20.57 1.77
CA LEU A 471 11.52 -19.56 2.78
C LEU A 471 10.91 -18.30 2.14
N ARG A 472 11.43 -17.88 0.99
CA ARG A 472 10.86 -16.78 0.22
C ARG A 472 9.46 -17.12 -0.28
N TYR A 473 9.24 -18.33 -0.81
CA TYR A 473 7.93 -18.80 -1.30
C TYR A 473 6.96 -19.10 -0.15
N GLY A 474 7.40 -19.77 0.90
CA GLY A 474 6.57 -20.10 2.07
C GLY A 474 6.09 -18.85 2.83
N LEU A 475 6.90 -17.78 2.83
CA LEU A 475 6.56 -16.49 3.39
C LEU A 475 5.52 -15.73 2.56
N GLN A 476 5.35 -16.08 1.29
CA GLN A 476 4.33 -15.50 0.42
C GLN A 476 2.92 -16.02 0.73
N ASN A 477 2.77 -17.09 1.50
CA ASN A 477 1.49 -17.76 1.71
C ASN A 477 0.68 -17.27 2.92
N SER A 478 1.11 -16.23 3.63
CA SER A 478 0.34 -15.68 4.75
C SER A 478 -0.19 -14.28 4.46
N ILE A 479 -1.50 -14.12 4.55
CA ILE A 479 -2.17 -12.82 4.44
C ILE A 479 -1.69 -11.94 5.60
N GLN A 480 -1.01 -10.84 5.31
CA GLN A 480 -0.45 -9.92 6.29
C GLN A 480 -0.92 -8.49 6.03
N VAL A 481 -1.23 -7.77 7.11
CA VAL A 481 -1.65 -6.37 7.05
C VAL A 481 -0.52 -5.47 7.49
N ARG A 482 -0.28 -4.40 6.75
CA ARG A 482 0.62 -3.32 7.17
C ARG A 482 -0.05 -2.54 8.31
N ARG A 483 0.57 -2.55 9.50
CA ARG A 483 0.03 -1.90 10.70
C ARG A 483 0.68 -0.55 10.99
N TYR A 484 1.94 -0.38 10.63
CA TYR A 484 2.71 0.83 10.94
C TYR A 484 3.67 1.20 9.80
N PRO A 485 4.04 2.49 9.68
CA PRO A 485 5.01 2.96 8.70
C PRO A 485 6.37 2.26 8.87
N ASN A 486 7.11 2.09 7.79
CA ASN A 486 8.41 1.37 7.76
C ASN A 486 8.33 -0.12 8.15
N GLN A 487 7.17 -0.73 8.27
CA GLN A 487 7.05 -2.15 8.62
C GLN A 487 7.84 -3.04 7.66
N ASP A 488 7.75 -2.77 6.36
CA ASP A 488 8.44 -3.52 5.32
C ASP A 488 9.97 -3.41 5.48
N THR A 489 10.49 -2.20 5.72
CA THR A 489 11.93 -1.96 5.94
C THR A 489 12.42 -2.64 7.22
N LEU A 490 11.67 -2.54 8.32
CA LEU A 490 12.02 -3.21 9.58
C LEU A 490 12.00 -4.73 9.45
N ASN A 491 11.02 -5.28 8.73
CA ASN A 491 10.97 -6.70 8.43
C ASN A 491 12.17 -7.14 7.57
N ALA A 492 12.56 -6.34 6.58
CA ALA A 492 13.72 -6.60 5.74
C ALA A 492 15.01 -6.67 6.58
N VAL A 493 15.25 -5.67 7.42
CA VAL A 493 16.43 -5.62 8.30
C VAL A 493 16.45 -6.81 9.28
N ARG A 494 15.31 -7.12 9.88
CA ARG A 494 15.20 -8.25 10.80
C ARG A 494 15.43 -9.59 10.09
N ASN A 495 14.83 -9.79 8.92
CA ASN A 495 15.04 -11.01 8.15
C ASN A 495 16.48 -11.15 7.71
N LEU A 496 17.12 -10.03 7.33
CA LEU A 496 18.54 -9.98 7.03
C LEU A 496 19.39 -10.47 8.21
N PHE A 497 19.09 -9.99 9.43
CA PHE A 497 19.78 -10.42 10.65
C PHE A 497 19.61 -11.92 10.91
N PHE A 498 18.39 -12.46 10.79
CA PHE A 498 18.15 -13.90 10.97
C PHE A 498 18.86 -14.76 9.92
N ILE A 499 18.90 -14.30 8.67
CA ILE A 499 19.61 -15.00 7.59
C ILE A 499 21.11 -15.01 7.87
N LEU A 500 21.69 -13.89 8.29
CA LEU A 500 23.10 -13.80 8.68
C LEU A 500 23.43 -14.75 9.83
N LEU A 501 22.60 -14.77 10.85
CA LEU A 501 22.77 -15.66 12.00
C LEU A 501 22.70 -17.13 11.57
N LEU A 502 21.73 -17.49 10.75
CA LEU A 502 21.58 -18.86 10.24
C LEU A 502 22.77 -19.27 9.37
N LEU A 503 23.22 -18.39 8.47
CA LEU A 503 24.37 -18.63 7.62
C LEU A 503 25.66 -18.75 8.43
N GLY A 504 25.83 -17.91 9.45
CA GLY A 504 26.97 -18.00 10.37
C GLY A 504 27.01 -19.33 11.11
N LEU A 505 25.85 -19.79 11.63
CA LEU A 505 25.75 -21.09 12.30
C LEU A 505 26.03 -22.26 11.34
N LEU A 506 25.47 -22.22 10.11
CA LEU A 506 25.73 -23.27 9.12
C LEU A 506 27.20 -23.31 8.69
N LEU A 507 27.82 -22.14 8.56
CA LEU A 507 29.26 -22.04 8.27
C LEU A 507 30.11 -22.65 9.39
N GLU A 508 29.80 -22.32 10.65
CA GLU A 508 30.55 -22.86 11.82
C GLU A 508 30.38 -24.37 11.93
N VAL A 509 29.18 -24.91 11.72
CA VAL A 509 28.94 -26.35 11.67
C VAL A 509 29.75 -27.00 10.53
N GLY A 510 29.71 -26.39 9.32
CA GLY A 510 30.48 -26.90 8.18
C GLY A 510 32.00 -26.91 8.46
N LEU A 511 32.52 -25.82 9.01
CA LEU A 511 33.94 -25.72 9.41
C LEU A 511 34.33 -26.75 10.49
N THR A 512 33.44 -26.98 11.46
CA THR A 512 33.66 -27.97 12.54
C THR A 512 33.68 -29.39 11.98
N LEU A 513 32.74 -29.75 11.10
CA LEU A 513 32.70 -31.05 10.46
C LEU A 513 33.96 -31.32 9.63
N ILE A 514 34.48 -30.31 8.95
CA ILE A 514 35.71 -30.44 8.16
C ILE A 514 36.93 -30.60 9.08
N ARG A 515 37.03 -29.82 10.17
CA ARG A 515 38.10 -29.99 11.17
C ARG A 515 38.11 -31.38 11.79
N LEU A 516 36.92 -31.96 12.03
CA LEU A 516 36.78 -33.33 12.55
C LEU A 516 37.14 -34.40 11.52
N GLY A 517 36.99 -34.11 10.22
CA GLY A 517 37.35 -35.06 9.13
C GLY A 517 38.81 -34.98 8.66
N GLN A 518 39.62 -34.04 9.17
CA GLN A 518 41.04 -33.89 8.80
C GLN A 518 41.94 -34.76 9.67
N ALA A 519 42.73 -35.62 9.01
CA ALA A 519 43.84 -36.33 9.70
C ALA A 519 44.93 -35.31 10.10
N PRO A 520 45.57 -35.47 11.26
CA PRO A 520 46.63 -34.57 11.71
C PRO A 520 47.83 -34.64 10.76
N GLY A 521 48.15 -33.55 10.04
CA GLY A 521 49.36 -33.39 9.24
C GLY A 521 49.21 -33.04 7.76
N GLY A 522 48.02 -32.80 7.26
CA GLY A 522 47.80 -32.45 5.82
C GLY A 522 47.49 -30.96 5.61
N ASP A 523 48.40 -30.21 5.03
CA ASP A 523 48.12 -28.94 4.38
C ASP A 523 47.21 -29.22 3.17
N SER A 524 45.90 -29.03 3.30
CA SER A 524 44.98 -29.41 2.25
C SER A 524 44.47 -28.20 1.43
N PRO A 525 44.28 -28.36 0.12
CA PRO A 525 43.67 -27.36 -0.76
C PRO A 525 42.21 -27.07 -0.44
N ILE A 526 41.67 -27.60 0.68
CA ILE A 526 40.29 -27.51 1.16
C ILE A 526 39.90 -26.06 1.52
N THR A 527 40.86 -25.23 1.93
CA THR A 527 40.63 -23.83 2.28
C THR A 527 40.11 -22.98 1.11
N GLY A 528 40.55 -23.24 -0.13
CA GLY A 528 40.10 -22.52 -1.31
C GLY A 528 38.67 -22.89 -1.75
N GLN A 529 38.25 -24.12 -1.48
CA GLN A 529 36.94 -24.63 -1.88
C GLN A 529 35.83 -24.27 -0.86
N LEU A 530 36.18 -24.16 0.41
CA LEU A 530 35.34 -23.57 1.45
C LEU A 530 35.04 -22.11 1.16
N LEU A 531 36.03 -21.35 0.70
CA LEU A 531 35.86 -19.97 0.25
C LEU A 531 34.83 -19.87 -0.88
N GLY A 532 34.74 -20.84 -1.79
CA GLY A 532 33.75 -20.89 -2.85
C GLY A 532 32.30 -21.08 -2.33
N GLY A 533 32.10 -21.98 -1.37
CA GLY A 533 30.78 -22.18 -0.72
C GLY A 533 30.34 -20.97 0.10
N VAL A 534 31.26 -20.38 0.86
CA VAL A 534 31.06 -19.12 1.58
C VAL A 534 30.74 -17.99 0.58
N ALA A 535 31.44 -17.91 -0.54
CA ALA A 535 31.20 -16.91 -1.58
C ALA A 535 29.80 -17.04 -2.20
N ALA A 536 29.34 -18.25 -2.52
CA ALA A 536 27.99 -18.49 -3.05
C ALA A 536 26.90 -18.10 -2.02
N THR A 537 27.16 -18.39 -0.74
CA THR A 537 26.25 -18.04 0.36
C THR A 537 26.15 -16.53 0.56
N LEU A 538 27.28 -15.82 0.43
CA LEU A 538 27.34 -14.36 0.55
C LEU A 538 26.83 -13.65 -0.72
N LEU A 539 26.88 -14.29 -1.89
CA LEU A 539 26.21 -13.83 -3.10
C LEU A 539 24.68 -13.87 -2.94
N ALA A 540 24.15 -14.95 -2.39
CA ALA A 540 22.72 -15.06 -2.03
C ALA A 540 22.34 -13.99 -0.98
N PHE A 541 23.22 -13.71 -0.02
CA PHE A 541 23.09 -12.62 0.94
C PHE A 541 23.08 -11.24 0.26
N GLY A 542 23.97 -10.98 -0.68
CA GLY A 542 24.01 -9.72 -1.44
C GLY A 542 22.72 -9.45 -2.18
N LEU A 543 22.14 -10.46 -2.81
CA LEU A 543 20.83 -10.37 -3.46
C LEU A 543 19.70 -10.08 -2.47
N TRP A 544 19.76 -10.64 -1.26
CA TRP A 544 18.77 -10.40 -0.21
C TRP A 544 18.95 -9.05 0.49
N ALA A 545 20.18 -8.59 0.67
CA ALA A 545 20.48 -7.26 1.21
C ALA A 545 20.11 -6.13 0.24
N SER A 546 19.98 -6.45 -1.06
CA SER A 546 19.79 -5.47 -2.12
C SER A 546 18.60 -4.53 -1.87
N TYR A 547 17.44 -5.04 -1.43
CA TYR A 547 16.28 -4.21 -1.11
C TYR A 547 16.59 -3.18 -0.01
N THR A 548 17.19 -3.62 1.09
CA THR A 548 17.52 -2.73 2.22
C THR A 548 18.50 -1.65 1.79
N VAL A 549 19.53 -2.02 1.03
CA VAL A 549 20.54 -1.09 0.51
C VAL A 549 19.89 -0.11 -0.48
N GLN A 550 19.11 -0.60 -1.44
CA GLN A 550 18.40 0.23 -2.40
C GLN A 550 17.49 1.25 -1.71
N HIS A 551 16.68 0.80 -0.75
CA HIS A 551 15.76 1.66 -0.03
C HIS A 551 16.47 2.73 0.80
N VAL A 552 17.60 2.38 1.43
CA VAL A 552 18.45 3.33 2.18
C VAL A 552 19.07 4.35 1.23
N VAL A 553 19.62 3.91 0.09
CA VAL A 553 20.23 4.80 -0.92
C VAL A 553 19.21 5.76 -1.52
N ILE A 554 18.00 5.28 -1.88
CA ILE A 554 16.92 6.16 -2.39
C ILE A 554 16.59 7.23 -1.35
N ARG A 555 16.38 6.85 -0.09
CA ARG A 555 16.05 7.80 0.99
C ARG A 555 17.18 8.79 1.25
N PHE A 556 18.42 8.35 1.17
CA PHE A 556 19.59 9.22 1.30
C PHE A 556 19.66 10.24 0.16
N LEU A 557 19.47 9.82 -1.09
CA LEU A 557 19.46 10.72 -2.24
C LEU A 557 18.30 11.73 -2.19
N LEU A 558 17.11 11.29 -1.78
CA LEU A 558 15.96 12.18 -1.56
C LEU A 558 16.20 13.19 -0.43
N PHE A 559 16.93 12.80 0.60
CA PHE A 559 17.34 13.69 1.67
C PHE A 559 18.37 14.73 1.19
N VAL A 560 19.41 14.30 0.47
CA VAL A 560 20.45 15.19 -0.08
C VAL A 560 19.85 16.19 -1.06
N SER A 561 18.88 15.77 -1.88
CA SER A 561 18.13 16.66 -2.79
C SER A 561 17.10 17.53 -2.06
N ARG A 562 17.03 17.43 -0.73
CA ARG A 562 16.04 18.15 0.10
C ARG A 562 14.57 17.86 -0.31
N SER A 563 14.31 16.78 -1.03
CA SER A 563 12.95 16.36 -1.45
C SER A 563 12.18 15.74 -0.30
N THR A 564 12.86 15.04 0.62
CA THR A 564 12.27 14.44 1.82
C THR A 564 13.22 14.59 3.02
N PRO A 565 12.73 14.57 4.27
CA PRO A 565 13.59 14.53 5.44
C PRO A 565 14.13 13.11 5.67
N LEU A 566 15.25 13.00 6.41
CA LEU A 566 15.86 11.70 6.72
C LEU A 566 14.89 10.78 7.47
N ASN A 567 14.20 11.30 8.49
CA ASN A 567 13.13 10.56 9.19
C ASN A 567 11.77 10.86 8.54
N TYR A 568 11.53 10.23 7.39
CA TYR A 568 10.33 10.47 6.60
C TYR A 568 9.05 10.02 7.33
N ALA A 569 9.10 8.94 8.11
CA ALA A 569 7.95 8.49 8.91
C ALA A 569 7.52 9.52 9.95
N SER A 570 8.47 10.18 10.63
CA SER A 570 8.18 11.25 11.57
C SER A 570 7.52 12.45 10.88
N PHE A 571 8.01 12.83 9.70
CA PHE A 571 7.41 13.89 8.90
C PHE A 571 5.98 13.57 8.47
N LEU A 572 5.73 12.38 7.94
CA LEU A 572 4.39 11.97 7.50
C LEU A 572 3.41 11.91 8.68
N ASN A 573 3.87 11.46 9.86
CA ASN A 573 3.08 11.53 11.09
C ASN A 573 2.76 12.97 11.48
N PHE A 574 3.73 13.86 11.37
CA PHE A 574 3.54 15.29 11.61
C PHE A 574 2.54 15.88 10.62
N ALA A 575 2.69 15.65 9.31
CA ALA A 575 1.76 16.13 8.29
C ALA A 575 0.33 15.59 8.49
N ALA A 576 0.20 14.35 8.99
CA ALA A 576 -1.08 13.77 9.37
C ALA A 576 -1.68 14.45 10.61
N SER A 577 -0.87 14.81 11.60
CA SER A 577 -1.33 15.60 12.76
C SER A 577 -1.77 17.02 12.38
N GLN A 578 -1.16 17.60 11.34
CA GLN A 578 -1.56 18.89 10.75
C GLN A 578 -2.75 18.75 9.78
N ARG A 579 -3.39 17.57 9.66
CA ARG A 579 -4.57 17.34 8.82
C ARG A 579 -4.37 17.58 7.32
N LEU A 580 -3.14 17.59 6.84
CA LEU A 580 -2.81 17.63 5.42
C LEU A 580 -2.77 16.24 4.81
N LEU A 581 -2.36 15.25 5.61
CA LEU A 581 -2.41 13.83 5.29
C LEU A 581 -3.36 13.09 6.24
N GLN A 582 -3.77 11.88 5.83
CA GLN A 582 -4.46 10.92 6.67
C GLN A 582 -3.73 9.59 6.65
N LYS A 583 -3.70 8.89 7.79
CA LYS A 583 -3.14 7.54 7.88
C LYS A 583 -4.15 6.53 7.35
N VAL A 584 -3.68 5.63 6.50
CA VAL A 584 -4.47 4.53 5.95
C VAL A 584 -3.64 3.25 6.10
N GLY A 585 -3.92 2.50 7.14
CA GLY A 585 -3.05 1.37 7.49
C GLY A 585 -1.64 1.84 7.86
N GLY A 586 -0.64 1.18 7.32
CA GLY A 586 0.77 1.60 7.44
C GLY A 586 1.18 2.69 6.43
N GLY A 587 0.23 3.25 5.66
CA GLY A 587 0.48 4.27 4.64
C GLY A 587 -0.16 5.63 4.96
N TYR A 588 0.02 6.56 4.03
CA TYR A 588 -0.48 7.94 4.12
C TYR A 588 -1.08 8.36 2.79
N ARG A 589 -2.15 9.15 2.82
CA ARG A 589 -2.69 9.81 1.64
C ARG A 589 -3.11 11.24 1.96
N PHE A 590 -3.22 12.09 0.95
CA PHE A 590 -3.77 13.42 1.14
C PHE A 590 -5.21 13.36 1.64
N VAL A 591 -5.58 14.30 2.50
CA VAL A 591 -6.93 14.38 3.10
C VAL A 591 -8.01 14.45 2.02
N HIS A 592 -7.70 15.13 0.93
CA HIS A 592 -8.57 15.29 -0.21
C HIS A 592 -7.77 15.53 -1.48
N GLU A 593 -8.31 15.11 -2.63
CA GLU A 593 -7.66 15.28 -3.92
C GLU A 593 -7.37 16.75 -4.25
N GLN A 594 -8.30 17.64 -3.96
CA GLN A 594 -8.12 19.10 -4.16
C GLN A 594 -6.94 19.66 -3.37
N VAL A 595 -6.64 19.11 -2.19
CA VAL A 595 -5.44 19.48 -1.41
C VAL A 595 -4.18 19.01 -2.13
N ARG A 596 -4.17 17.79 -2.65
CA ARG A 596 -3.05 17.27 -3.45
C ARG A 596 -2.81 18.13 -4.70
N GLU A 597 -3.86 18.41 -5.46
CA GLU A 597 -3.78 19.26 -6.66
C GLU A 597 -3.25 20.65 -6.36
N GLN A 598 -3.61 21.22 -5.21
CA GLN A 598 -3.12 22.53 -4.82
C GLN A 598 -1.61 22.53 -4.52
N PHE A 599 -1.07 21.43 -3.96
CA PHE A 599 0.38 21.26 -3.79
C PHE A 599 1.09 21.10 -5.15
N ILE A 600 0.47 20.44 -6.13
CA ILE A 600 1.02 20.33 -7.49
C ILE A 600 1.05 21.69 -8.18
N LYS A 601 -0.05 22.48 -8.09
CA LYS A 601 -0.16 23.80 -8.73
C LYS A 601 0.69 24.88 -8.05
N GLY A 602 0.84 24.82 -6.73
CA GLY A 602 1.59 25.79 -5.92
C GLY A 602 3.09 25.49 -5.78
N GLY A 603 3.57 24.42 -6.39
CA GLY A 603 4.97 24.03 -6.42
C GLY A 603 5.68 24.62 -7.65
N VAL A 604 6.11 25.86 -7.57
CA VAL A 604 7.16 26.46 -8.41
C VAL A 604 8.34 26.79 -7.53
#